data_0e646cb7fe9c1808c7b33a6b593443ac
#
_entry.id   0e646cb7fe9c1808c7b33a6b593443ac
#
_cell.length_a   1.000
_cell.length_b   1.000
_cell.length_c   1.000
_cell.angle_alpha   90.00
_cell.angle_beta   90.00
_cell.angle_gamma   90.00
#
_symmetry.space_group_name_H-M   'P 1'
#
loop_
_entity.id
_entity.type
_entity.pdbx_description
1 polymer ?
#
loop_
_entity_poly.entity_id
_entity_poly.type
_entity_poly.pdbx_seq_one_letter_code
_entity_poly.pdbx_strand_id
1 'polypeptide(L)'
;MLGIIVDDEENKKGVKEMGEILYGKEAQSKLLEGVNLVANTIKGTLGPKARTVIIKKNGKPVVINDGVTIAKAIQSDNEFVQMGVELLQQVASEAQENTGDGTTTASILAQEMCNIGANMVNNGTDPIQLKKEIDESAREVVSRLEIMARSLDSYEDMAYVATIAANNDEKLGALIADVFQEIGKDGIITVEDSQTMETSFEIVQGMELDRGLISHAMMNNTEKGECVFDNALLLLTNATISNFKDLLPVLEIAVAENKPLLIISKELEGNALPNLLMNIMQQTVRVCAIRAPDFGDDQVDVLNDIAVMTGGNVINIDSPNADLKQIKLSDLGQATQIKSTRHKTVIVNDNADKEKIQVRVDDLNTRMDNETNDWFQEKIHKRIGKLTGGVAIIRVGAATETELLEKRERMDDALNATKAAIQEGIVVGGGMALWNVKNEMDDDTQGAKLVKASFTRPYNQLIENSGVEYRNPKDGGFNAKTGMWGDIYAEGVIDPVKVSKSAVMTATSIVGLILTTDVLVAEADEPEVPMAMYG
;
A
#
# COMPACT_ATOMS: atom_id res chain seq x y z
N MET A 1 8.59 -21.36 -76.79
CA MET A 1 8.45 -21.69 -75.39
C MET A 1 8.38 -20.40 -74.63
N LEU A 2 7.18 -20.00 -74.29
CA LEU A 2 6.93 -18.80 -73.49
C LEU A 2 7.20 -19.12 -72.00
N GLY A 3 8.16 -18.44 -71.41
CA GLY A 3 8.39 -18.46 -69.95
C GLY A 3 7.41 -17.50 -69.28
N ILE A 4 6.48 -18.05 -68.52
CA ILE A 4 5.61 -17.29 -67.63
C ILE A 4 6.40 -17.02 -66.35
N ILE A 5 6.70 -15.74 -66.08
CA ILE A 5 7.18 -15.26 -64.80
C ILE A 5 5.92 -15.07 -63.97
N VAL A 6 5.75 -15.87 -62.91
CA VAL A 6 4.74 -15.66 -61.88
C VAL A 6 5.39 -14.77 -60.82
N ASP A 7 4.84 -13.58 -60.69
CA ASP A 7 5.22 -12.64 -59.67
C ASP A 7 4.69 -13.12 -58.31
N ASP A 8 5.56 -13.52 -57.42
CA ASP A 8 5.24 -14.09 -56.08
C ASP A 8 5.22 -12.99 -55.01
N GLU A 9 4.56 -11.85 -55.30
CA GLU A 9 4.39 -10.77 -54.33
C GLU A 9 3.16 -10.89 -53.41
N GLU A 10 2.30 -11.90 -53.61
CA GLU A 10 1.10 -12.05 -52.76
C GLU A 10 1.26 -12.97 -51.52
N ASN A 11 2.43 -13.56 -51.28
CA ASN A 11 2.62 -14.50 -50.15
C ASN A 11 3.43 -13.96 -48.99
N LYS A 12 3.63 -12.65 -48.91
CA LYS A 12 4.29 -12.00 -47.76
C LYS A 12 3.36 -11.40 -46.70
N LYS A 13 2.06 -11.65 -46.81
CA LYS A 13 1.11 -11.26 -45.73
C LYS A 13 0.87 -12.45 -44.80
N GLY A 14 1.60 -12.55 -43.72
CA GLY A 14 1.24 -13.43 -42.61
C GLY A 14 2.35 -14.16 -41.87
N VAL A 15 3.61 -13.83 -42.07
CA VAL A 15 4.63 -14.27 -41.10
C VAL A 15 4.68 -13.23 -40.01
N LYS A 16 4.00 -13.48 -38.87
CA LYS A 16 4.32 -12.79 -37.60
C LYS A 16 5.83 -13.01 -37.39
N GLU A 17 6.61 -11.94 -37.40
CA GLU A 17 7.98 -12.04 -36.96
C GLU A 17 7.97 -12.66 -35.57
N MET A 18 8.69 -13.78 -35.39
CA MET A 18 8.82 -14.38 -34.06
C MET A 18 9.59 -13.39 -33.20
N GLY A 19 9.06 -13.08 -32.01
CA GLY A 19 9.78 -12.26 -31.03
C GLY A 19 11.19 -12.81 -30.76
N GLU A 20 12.10 -11.96 -30.41
CA GLU A 20 13.44 -12.36 -30.01
C GLU A 20 13.38 -13.27 -28.78
N ILE A 21 14.23 -14.32 -28.76
CA ILE A 21 14.29 -15.27 -27.64
C ILE A 21 15.72 -15.37 -27.16
N LEU A 22 15.93 -15.21 -25.86
CA LEU A 22 17.22 -15.43 -25.20
C LEU A 22 17.15 -16.65 -24.29
N TYR A 23 18.27 -17.38 -24.22
CA TYR A 23 18.37 -18.64 -23.47
C TYR A 23 19.50 -18.61 -22.43
N GLY A 24 19.31 -19.38 -21.34
CA GLY A 24 20.33 -19.71 -20.36
C GLY A 24 21.05 -18.49 -19.79
N LYS A 25 22.38 -18.50 -19.84
CA LYS A 25 23.22 -17.44 -19.25
C LYS A 25 22.99 -16.05 -19.84
N GLU A 26 22.66 -15.95 -21.12
CA GLU A 26 22.40 -14.67 -21.78
C GLU A 26 21.08 -14.07 -21.26
N ALA A 27 20.03 -14.88 -21.14
CA ALA A 27 18.76 -14.49 -20.54
C ALA A 27 18.95 -13.98 -19.10
N GLN A 28 19.64 -14.76 -18.26
CA GLN A 28 19.94 -14.37 -16.88
C GLN A 28 20.77 -13.07 -16.81
N SER A 29 21.75 -12.90 -17.69
CA SER A 29 22.58 -11.67 -17.72
C SER A 29 21.75 -10.43 -17.99
N LYS A 30 20.75 -10.50 -18.89
CA LYS A 30 19.87 -9.39 -19.22
C LYS A 30 18.91 -9.04 -18.06
N LEU A 31 18.35 -10.04 -17.39
CA LEU A 31 17.56 -9.82 -16.19
C LEU A 31 18.38 -9.14 -15.09
N LEU A 32 19.60 -9.61 -14.84
CA LEU A 32 20.49 -9.01 -13.84
C LEU A 32 20.89 -7.57 -14.20
N GLU A 33 21.07 -7.26 -15.48
CA GLU A 33 21.33 -5.90 -15.93
C GLU A 33 20.18 -4.96 -15.53
N GLY A 34 18.92 -5.37 -15.74
CA GLY A 34 17.74 -4.62 -15.33
C GLY A 34 17.61 -4.47 -13.82
N VAL A 35 17.79 -5.55 -13.07
CA VAL A 35 17.81 -5.52 -11.60
C VAL A 35 18.87 -4.55 -11.09
N ASN A 36 20.08 -4.64 -11.61
CA ASN A 36 21.18 -3.76 -11.21
C ASN A 36 20.92 -2.29 -11.59
N LEU A 37 20.27 -2.02 -12.72
CA LEU A 37 19.92 -0.68 -13.14
C LEU A 37 19.00 0.00 -12.11
N VAL A 38 17.93 -0.66 -11.71
CA VAL A 38 16.97 -0.11 -10.73
C VAL A 38 17.62 0.00 -9.36
N ALA A 39 18.21 -1.07 -8.82
CA ALA A 39 18.78 -1.06 -7.48
C ALA A 39 19.91 -0.03 -7.32
N ASN A 40 20.80 0.10 -8.33
CA ASN A 40 21.87 1.10 -8.30
C ASN A 40 21.35 2.53 -8.32
N THR A 41 20.19 2.77 -8.92
CA THR A 41 19.56 4.10 -8.95
C THR A 41 18.95 4.46 -7.60
N ILE A 42 18.31 3.51 -6.93
CA ILE A 42 17.58 3.79 -5.67
C ILE A 42 18.44 3.63 -4.40
N LYS A 43 19.50 2.80 -4.40
CA LYS A 43 20.31 2.53 -3.18
C LYS A 43 20.93 3.78 -2.53
N GLY A 44 21.14 4.84 -3.31
CA GLY A 44 21.65 6.13 -2.82
C GLY A 44 20.64 6.89 -1.96
N THR A 45 19.36 6.49 -1.97
CA THR A 45 18.30 7.10 -1.15
C THR A 45 18.15 6.46 0.23
N LEU A 46 18.95 5.43 0.58
CA LEU A 46 18.88 4.76 1.88
C LEU A 46 19.52 5.59 2.99
N GLY A 47 18.75 5.83 4.05
CA GLY A 47 19.21 6.38 5.33
C GLY A 47 19.28 7.91 5.37
N PRO A 48 19.67 8.49 6.54
CA PRO A 48 19.60 9.94 6.82
C PRO A 48 20.61 10.79 6.03
N LYS A 49 21.60 10.17 5.38
CA LYS A 49 22.55 10.81 4.45
C LYS A 49 22.20 10.55 2.99
N ALA A 50 20.95 10.14 2.75
CA ALA A 50 20.41 9.87 1.43
C ALA A 50 20.58 11.04 0.47
N ARG A 51 20.75 10.71 -0.81
CA ARG A 51 20.81 11.69 -1.90
C ARG A 51 19.51 11.68 -2.68
N THR A 52 19.10 12.84 -3.14
CA THR A 52 17.92 12.99 -3.98
C THR A 52 18.19 12.53 -5.41
N VAL A 53 17.15 11.99 -6.04
CA VAL A 53 17.16 11.62 -7.46
C VAL A 53 16.26 12.60 -8.23
N ILE A 54 16.68 13.01 -9.42
CA ILE A 54 15.86 13.85 -10.30
C ILE A 54 15.29 12.96 -11.40
N ILE A 55 13.97 12.86 -11.46
CA ILE A 55 13.26 12.18 -12.54
C ILE A 55 12.55 13.18 -13.45
N LYS A 56 12.27 12.77 -14.69
CA LYS A 56 11.48 13.58 -15.62
C LYS A 56 10.04 13.06 -15.62
N LYS A 57 9.10 13.81 -15.02
CA LYS A 57 7.66 13.48 -14.98
C LYS A 57 6.90 14.53 -15.80
N ASN A 58 6.11 14.11 -16.78
CA ASN A 58 5.35 15.02 -17.67
C ASN A 58 6.20 16.13 -18.30
N GLY A 59 7.44 15.79 -18.71
CA GLY A 59 8.36 16.74 -19.36
C GLY A 59 9.12 17.67 -18.41
N LYS A 60 8.80 17.66 -17.09
CA LYS A 60 9.42 18.53 -16.07
C LYS A 60 10.35 17.72 -15.16
N PRO A 61 11.49 18.30 -14.71
CA PRO A 61 12.32 17.68 -13.68
C PRO A 61 11.61 17.74 -12.32
N VAL A 62 11.55 16.61 -11.63
CA VAL A 62 11.00 16.48 -10.28
C VAL A 62 12.07 15.85 -9.38
N VAL A 63 12.31 16.44 -8.22
CA VAL A 63 13.27 15.93 -7.22
C VAL A 63 12.52 14.99 -6.28
N ILE A 64 13.00 13.77 -6.13
CA ILE A 64 12.33 12.70 -5.36
C ILE A 64 13.36 11.93 -4.53
N ASN A 65 12.92 11.48 -3.35
CA ASN A 65 13.65 10.58 -2.46
C ASN A 65 12.96 9.22 -2.31
N ASP A 66 11.68 9.12 -2.69
CA ASP A 66 10.92 7.88 -2.57
C ASP A 66 11.41 6.81 -3.54
N GLY A 67 11.78 5.64 -2.98
CA GLY A 67 12.34 4.53 -3.74
C GLY A 67 11.36 3.93 -4.75
N VAL A 68 10.06 3.84 -4.44
CA VAL A 68 9.03 3.28 -5.35
C VAL A 68 8.84 4.18 -6.57
N THR A 69 8.67 5.48 -6.34
CA THR A 69 8.47 6.45 -7.42
C THR A 69 9.68 6.51 -8.34
N ILE A 70 10.90 6.46 -7.77
CA ILE A 70 12.12 6.40 -8.56
C ILE A 70 12.19 5.10 -9.35
N ALA A 71 11.94 3.95 -8.72
CA ALA A 71 11.95 2.65 -9.38
C ALA A 71 11.00 2.62 -10.58
N LYS A 72 9.75 3.06 -10.41
CA LYS A 72 8.72 3.12 -11.47
C LYS A 72 9.07 4.04 -12.64
N ALA A 73 9.94 5.02 -12.42
CA ALA A 73 10.38 5.93 -13.47
C ALA A 73 11.51 5.38 -14.36
N ILE A 74 12.12 4.26 -13.97
CA ILE A 74 13.24 3.65 -14.70
C ILE A 74 12.69 2.79 -15.83
N GLN A 75 13.22 3.00 -17.03
CA GLN A 75 12.89 2.22 -18.22
C GLN A 75 14.18 1.90 -18.99
N SER A 76 14.16 0.83 -19.76
CA SER A 76 15.23 0.40 -20.64
C SER A 76 14.71 0.25 -22.06
N ASP A 77 15.49 0.69 -23.05
CA ASP A 77 15.16 0.50 -24.47
C ASP A 77 15.34 -0.98 -24.91
N ASN A 78 16.05 -1.78 -24.13
CA ASN A 78 16.20 -3.21 -24.38
C ASN A 78 15.12 -3.99 -23.63
N GLU A 79 14.22 -4.67 -24.35
CA GLU A 79 13.06 -5.37 -23.78
C GLU A 79 13.45 -6.44 -22.77
N PHE A 80 14.54 -7.18 -22.98
CA PHE A 80 15.01 -8.19 -22.04
C PHE A 80 15.55 -7.58 -20.74
N VAL A 81 16.22 -6.43 -20.84
CA VAL A 81 16.66 -5.66 -19.66
C VAL A 81 15.44 -5.07 -18.97
N GLN A 82 14.43 -4.62 -19.73
CA GLN A 82 13.18 -4.10 -19.21
C GLN A 82 12.43 -5.13 -18.36
N MET A 83 12.44 -6.41 -18.72
CA MET A 83 11.86 -7.48 -17.89
C MET A 83 12.53 -7.53 -16.50
N GLY A 84 13.85 -7.38 -16.45
CA GLY A 84 14.58 -7.30 -15.17
C GLY A 84 14.27 -6.03 -14.37
N VAL A 85 14.07 -4.91 -15.06
CA VAL A 85 13.59 -3.65 -14.44
C VAL A 85 12.23 -3.85 -13.81
N GLU A 86 11.28 -4.43 -14.53
CA GLU A 86 9.91 -4.66 -14.06
C GLU A 86 9.83 -5.60 -12.86
N LEU A 87 10.63 -6.66 -12.84
CA LEU A 87 10.72 -7.56 -11.70
C LEU A 87 11.19 -6.83 -10.43
N LEU A 88 12.17 -5.93 -10.53
CA LEU A 88 12.61 -5.18 -9.34
C LEU A 88 11.65 -4.03 -8.99
N GLN A 89 10.96 -3.45 -9.96
CA GLN A 89 9.84 -2.52 -9.69
C GLN A 89 8.72 -3.21 -8.93
N GLN A 90 8.45 -4.48 -9.20
CA GLN A 90 7.49 -5.28 -8.44
C GLN A 90 7.95 -5.45 -6.99
N VAL A 91 9.23 -5.78 -6.73
CA VAL A 91 9.79 -5.82 -5.36
C VAL A 91 9.53 -4.52 -4.62
N ALA A 92 9.83 -3.39 -5.27
CA ALA A 92 9.65 -2.06 -4.70
C ALA A 92 8.17 -1.78 -4.35
N SER A 93 7.26 -2.12 -5.28
CA SER A 93 5.83 -1.90 -5.11
C SER A 93 5.23 -2.79 -4.03
N GLU A 94 5.57 -4.09 -3.99
CA GLU A 94 5.07 -5.02 -2.97
C GLU A 94 5.56 -4.65 -1.57
N ALA A 95 6.82 -4.20 -1.41
CA ALA A 95 7.32 -3.71 -0.14
C ALA A 95 6.50 -2.51 0.36
N GLN A 96 6.22 -1.55 -0.52
CA GLN A 96 5.38 -0.39 -0.21
C GLN A 96 3.93 -0.77 0.13
N GLU A 97 3.31 -1.64 -0.64
CA GLU A 97 1.92 -2.07 -0.42
C GLU A 97 1.75 -2.81 0.91
N ASN A 98 2.72 -3.65 1.28
CA ASN A 98 2.65 -4.48 2.48
C ASN A 98 2.90 -3.70 3.78
N THR A 99 3.78 -2.69 3.75
CA THR A 99 4.28 -2.04 4.97
C THR A 99 4.37 -0.53 4.88
N GLY A 100 4.23 0.06 3.70
CA GLY A 100 4.40 1.48 3.46
C GLY A 100 5.84 1.98 3.55
N ASP A 101 6.82 1.08 3.74
CA ASP A 101 8.24 1.41 3.88
C ASP A 101 9.11 0.20 3.51
N GLY A 102 10.45 0.36 3.51
CA GLY A 102 11.41 -0.73 3.28
C GLY A 102 11.71 -1.03 1.80
N THR A 103 11.19 -0.27 0.87
CA THR A 103 11.38 -0.41 -0.58
C THR A 103 12.83 -0.50 -0.98
N THR A 104 13.65 0.43 -0.52
CA THR A 104 15.08 0.50 -0.84
C THR A 104 15.83 -0.69 -0.24
N THR A 105 15.50 -1.08 0.98
CA THR A 105 16.10 -2.26 1.65
C THR A 105 15.78 -3.55 0.90
N ALA A 106 14.51 -3.76 0.52
CA ALA A 106 14.08 -4.92 -0.26
C ALA A 106 14.82 -5.03 -1.60
N SER A 107 14.93 -3.91 -2.31
CA SER A 107 15.61 -3.85 -3.61
C SER A 107 17.11 -4.11 -3.52
N ILE A 108 17.78 -3.61 -2.47
CA ILE A 108 19.20 -3.86 -2.21
C ILE A 108 19.44 -5.34 -1.88
N LEU A 109 18.56 -5.93 -1.06
CA LEU A 109 18.63 -7.37 -0.74
C LEU A 109 18.41 -8.22 -1.98
N ALA A 110 17.40 -7.91 -2.79
CA ALA A 110 17.14 -8.62 -4.04
C ALA A 110 18.33 -8.53 -5.00
N GLN A 111 18.91 -7.35 -5.17
CA GLN A 111 20.10 -7.15 -6.00
C GLN A 111 21.26 -8.04 -5.55
N GLU A 112 21.60 -8.01 -4.27
CA GLU A 112 22.72 -8.76 -3.73
C GLU A 112 22.49 -10.27 -3.85
N MET A 113 21.27 -10.74 -3.50
CA MET A 113 20.91 -12.15 -3.64
C MET A 113 20.92 -12.61 -5.10
N CYS A 114 20.43 -11.81 -6.04
CA CYS A 114 20.47 -12.12 -7.48
C CYS A 114 21.91 -12.25 -7.98
N ASN A 115 22.80 -11.32 -7.61
CA ASN A 115 24.19 -11.34 -8.04
C ASN A 115 24.95 -12.55 -7.47
N ILE A 116 24.77 -12.87 -6.19
CA ILE A 116 25.38 -14.04 -5.56
C ILE A 116 24.81 -15.32 -6.16
N GLY A 117 23.47 -15.42 -6.26
CA GLY A 117 22.77 -16.59 -6.77
C GLY A 117 23.11 -16.93 -8.21
N ALA A 118 23.17 -15.92 -9.09
CA ALA A 118 23.58 -16.12 -10.48
C ALA A 118 25.02 -16.64 -10.59
N ASN A 119 25.93 -16.15 -9.75
CA ASN A 119 27.31 -16.72 -9.70
C ASN A 119 27.30 -18.18 -9.24
N MET A 120 26.46 -18.55 -8.27
CA MET A 120 26.33 -19.93 -7.79
C MET A 120 25.76 -20.84 -8.89
N VAL A 121 24.71 -20.43 -9.57
CA VAL A 121 24.09 -21.18 -10.70
C VAL A 121 25.10 -21.32 -11.85
N ASN A 122 25.81 -20.24 -12.21
CA ASN A 122 26.84 -20.27 -13.25
C ASN A 122 27.99 -21.22 -12.93
N ASN A 123 28.22 -21.49 -11.64
CA ASN A 123 29.24 -22.45 -11.16
C ASN A 123 28.66 -23.85 -10.93
N GLY A 124 27.44 -24.13 -11.36
CA GLY A 124 26.85 -25.46 -11.39
C GLY A 124 25.92 -25.80 -10.22
N THR A 125 25.51 -24.83 -9.40
CA THR A 125 24.44 -25.04 -8.40
C THR A 125 23.10 -25.19 -9.11
N ASP A 126 22.32 -26.20 -8.71
CA ASP A 126 20.94 -26.39 -9.23
C ASP A 126 20.04 -25.24 -8.83
N PRO A 127 19.48 -24.47 -9.78
CA PRO A 127 18.67 -23.29 -9.48
C PRO A 127 17.35 -23.63 -8.77
N ILE A 128 16.75 -24.79 -9.04
CA ILE A 128 15.49 -25.22 -8.43
C ILE A 128 15.72 -25.57 -6.95
N GLN A 129 16.79 -26.33 -6.67
CA GLN A 129 17.18 -26.64 -5.30
C GLN A 129 17.58 -25.37 -4.53
N LEU A 130 18.34 -24.48 -5.17
CA LEU A 130 18.78 -23.21 -4.58
C LEU A 130 17.57 -22.34 -4.20
N LYS A 131 16.57 -22.22 -5.07
CA LYS A 131 15.32 -21.51 -4.78
C LYS A 131 14.63 -22.07 -3.53
N LYS A 132 14.47 -23.40 -3.46
CA LYS A 132 13.84 -24.05 -2.30
C LYS A 132 14.57 -23.73 -0.99
N GLU A 133 15.90 -23.82 -1.01
CA GLU A 133 16.73 -23.51 0.14
C GLU A 133 16.67 -22.02 0.54
N ILE A 134 16.57 -21.09 -0.44
CA ILE A 134 16.33 -19.66 -0.19
C ILE A 134 14.99 -19.46 0.50
N ASP A 135 13.92 -20.10 0.01
CA ASP A 135 12.57 -19.98 0.58
C ASP A 135 12.49 -20.54 2.01
N GLU A 136 13.21 -21.62 2.31
CA GLU A 136 13.33 -22.19 3.65
C GLU A 136 14.11 -21.25 4.58
N SER A 137 15.23 -20.72 4.12
CA SER A 137 16.06 -19.76 4.87
C SER A 137 15.30 -18.46 5.16
N ALA A 138 14.52 -17.94 4.19
CA ALA A 138 13.71 -16.74 4.39
C ALA A 138 12.69 -16.92 5.52
N ARG A 139 12.02 -18.09 5.61
CA ARG A 139 11.09 -18.39 6.70
C ARG A 139 11.79 -18.48 8.06
N GLU A 140 12.99 -19.06 8.11
CA GLU A 140 13.80 -19.06 9.33
C GLU A 140 14.15 -17.64 9.77
N VAL A 141 14.57 -16.78 8.84
CA VAL A 141 14.88 -15.36 9.10
C VAL A 141 13.67 -14.62 9.68
N VAL A 142 12.48 -14.81 9.09
CA VAL A 142 11.23 -14.22 9.58
C VAL A 142 10.98 -14.64 11.03
N SER A 143 11.09 -15.94 11.34
CA SER A 143 10.90 -16.44 12.71
C SER A 143 11.91 -15.85 13.70
N ARG A 144 13.18 -15.70 13.31
CA ARG A 144 14.22 -15.07 14.15
C ARG A 144 13.94 -13.58 14.40
N LEU A 145 13.50 -12.83 13.37
CA LEU A 145 13.11 -11.43 13.50
C LEU A 145 11.92 -11.28 14.46
N GLU A 146 10.94 -12.19 14.41
CA GLU A 146 9.80 -12.21 15.34
C GLU A 146 10.23 -12.46 16.79
N ILE A 147 11.19 -13.37 17.02
CA ILE A 147 11.74 -13.63 18.36
C ILE A 147 12.52 -12.40 18.90
N MET A 148 13.18 -11.65 18.01
CA MET A 148 13.94 -10.45 18.38
C MET A 148 13.04 -9.23 18.59
N ALA A 149 11.80 -9.26 18.12
CA ALA A 149 10.87 -8.13 18.19
C ALA A 149 10.55 -7.76 19.63
N ARG A 150 10.47 -6.46 19.89
CA ARG A 150 10.00 -5.89 21.15
C ARG A 150 8.74 -5.09 20.91
N SER A 151 7.79 -5.13 21.86
CA SER A 151 6.57 -4.33 21.76
C SER A 151 6.87 -2.85 21.71
N LEU A 152 6.10 -2.11 20.91
CA LEU A 152 6.13 -0.66 20.83
C LEU A 152 5.14 -0.09 21.86
N ASP A 153 5.61 0.23 23.04
CA ASP A 153 4.75 0.66 24.16
C ASP A 153 5.01 2.08 24.63
N SER A 154 6.20 2.64 24.36
CA SER A 154 6.55 3.99 24.80
C SER A 154 6.24 5.05 23.75
N TYR A 155 5.92 6.27 24.22
CA TYR A 155 5.77 7.45 23.35
C TYR A 155 7.06 7.74 22.57
N GLU A 156 8.21 7.64 23.27
CA GLU A 156 9.52 7.90 22.70
C GLU A 156 9.84 6.96 21.53
N ASP A 157 9.55 5.67 21.68
CA ASP A 157 9.77 4.69 20.61
C ASP A 157 8.85 4.95 19.43
N MET A 158 7.58 5.32 19.65
CA MET A 158 6.67 5.73 18.58
C MET A 158 7.21 6.95 17.83
N ALA A 159 7.67 7.97 18.56
CA ALA A 159 8.26 9.16 17.97
C ALA A 159 9.54 8.84 17.19
N TYR A 160 10.38 7.91 17.66
CA TYR A 160 11.59 7.47 16.93
C TYR A 160 11.24 6.76 15.62
N VAL A 161 10.33 5.78 15.65
CA VAL A 161 9.89 5.08 14.43
C VAL A 161 9.34 6.07 13.42
N ALA A 162 8.41 6.93 13.84
CA ALA A 162 7.80 7.93 12.98
C ALA A 162 8.83 8.93 12.43
N THR A 163 9.79 9.37 13.25
CA THR A 163 10.87 10.29 12.83
C THR A 163 11.74 9.66 11.75
N ILE A 164 12.15 8.39 11.93
CA ILE A 164 13.01 7.70 10.97
C ILE A 164 12.29 7.55 9.63
N ALA A 165 11.06 7.07 9.65
CA ALA A 165 10.25 6.88 8.45
C ALA A 165 9.88 8.23 7.78
N ALA A 166 9.75 9.32 8.57
CA ALA A 166 9.58 10.68 8.07
C ALA A 166 10.89 11.34 7.58
N ASN A 167 11.89 10.55 7.20
CA ASN A 167 13.19 11.04 6.74
C ASN A 167 13.90 11.96 7.76
N ASN A 168 13.83 11.59 9.04
CA ASN A 168 14.40 12.29 10.22
C ASN A 168 13.74 13.65 10.53
N ASP A 169 12.50 13.87 10.17
CA ASP A 169 11.71 15.02 10.61
C ASP A 169 11.14 14.77 12.02
N GLU A 170 11.84 15.30 13.04
CA GLU A 170 11.46 15.13 14.46
C GLU A 170 10.10 15.77 14.80
N LYS A 171 9.72 16.87 14.10
CA LYS A 171 8.43 17.51 14.33
C LYS A 171 7.29 16.65 13.85
N LEU A 172 7.48 16.05 12.69
CA LEU A 172 6.52 15.13 12.10
C LEU A 172 6.40 13.86 12.92
N GLY A 173 7.53 13.31 13.38
CA GLY A 173 7.58 12.14 14.27
C GLY A 173 6.85 12.36 15.59
N ALA A 174 7.07 13.50 16.24
CA ALA A 174 6.38 13.86 17.47
C ALA A 174 4.86 14.03 17.25
N LEU A 175 4.45 14.71 16.17
CA LEU A 175 3.03 14.88 15.84
C LEU A 175 2.32 13.53 15.65
N ILE A 176 2.95 12.56 14.98
CA ILE A 176 2.40 11.22 14.81
C ILE A 176 2.29 10.48 16.15
N ALA A 177 3.30 10.57 17.01
CA ALA A 177 3.23 9.97 18.33
C ALA A 177 2.11 10.60 19.18
N ASP A 178 1.92 11.93 19.13
CA ASP A 178 0.81 12.62 19.77
C ASP A 178 -0.55 12.09 19.28
N VAL A 179 -0.70 11.94 17.97
CA VAL A 179 -1.93 11.39 17.37
C VAL A 179 -2.22 9.99 17.90
N PHE A 180 -1.24 9.07 17.87
CA PHE A 180 -1.46 7.71 18.39
C PHE A 180 -1.69 7.67 19.90
N GLN A 181 -1.11 8.59 20.66
CA GLN A 181 -1.35 8.71 22.09
C GLN A 181 -2.81 9.09 22.39
N GLU A 182 -3.39 9.97 21.57
CA GLU A 182 -4.77 10.44 21.77
C GLU A 182 -5.83 9.46 21.25
N ILE A 183 -5.62 8.84 20.08
CA ILE A 183 -6.63 7.95 19.47
C ILE A 183 -6.42 6.47 19.82
N GLY A 184 -5.28 6.13 20.43
CA GLY A 184 -4.90 4.74 20.72
C GLY A 184 -4.29 3.99 19.51
N LYS A 185 -3.82 2.78 19.77
CA LYS A 185 -3.09 1.94 18.80
C LYS A 185 -3.93 1.53 17.59
N ASP A 186 -5.24 1.35 17.77
CA ASP A 186 -6.19 0.94 16.74
C ASP A 186 -6.93 2.14 16.10
N GLY A 187 -6.52 3.37 16.45
CA GLY A 187 -7.15 4.59 15.99
C GLY A 187 -7.02 4.80 14.48
N ILE A 188 -8.05 5.42 13.90
CA ILE A 188 -8.13 5.71 12.47
C ILE A 188 -7.47 7.05 12.21
N ILE A 189 -6.55 7.10 11.25
CA ILE A 189 -5.85 8.32 10.85
C ILE A 189 -6.06 8.55 9.36
N THR A 190 -6.46 9.76 9.00
CA THR A 190 -6.54 10.25 7.63
C THR A 190 -5.61 11.44 7.44
N VAL A 191 -5.08 11.60 6.23
CA VAL A 191 -4.19 12.70 5.87
C VAL A 191 -4.86 13.55 4.80
N GLU A 192 -4.93 14.87 5.05
CA GLU A 192 -5.53 15.87 4.18
C GLU A 192 -4.56 17.01 3.91
N ASP A 193 -4.84 17.78 2.88
CA ASP A 193 -4.11 19.00 2.58
C ASP A 193 -4.64 20.16 3.44
N SER A 194 -3.74 20.88 4.11
CA SER A 194 -4.08 22.08 4.88
C SER A 194 -4.24 23.29 3.95
N GLN A 195 -5.14 24.20 4.34
CA GLN A 195 -5.22 25.52 3.73
C GLN A 195 -4.17 26.51 4.28
N THR A 196 -3.37 26.06 5.27
CA THR A 196 -2.34 26.86 5.94
C THR A 196 -0.96 26.26 5.72
N MET A 197 0.10 26.99 6.08
CA MET A 197 1.48 26.48 6.03
C MET A 197 1.81 25.52 7.17
N GLU A 198 0.96 25.46 8.20
CA GLU A 198 1.20 24.65 9.39
C GLU A 198 0.56 23.27 9.25
N THR A 199 1.29 22.24 9.70
CA THR A 199 0.76 20.89 9.85
C THR A 199 0.16 20.76 11.24
N SER A 200 -1.07 20.27 11.30
CA SER A 200 -1.83 20.09 12.55
C SER A 200 -2.68 18.84 12.48
N PHE A 201 -3.20 18.39 13.61
CA PHE A 201 -4.23 17.34 13.61
C PHE A 201 -5.41 17.74 14.48
N GLU A 202 -6.54 17.13 14.22
CA GLU A 202 -7.75 17.20 15.06
C GLU A 202 -8.40 15.82 15.15
N ILE A 203 -9.13 15.57 16.21
CA ILE A 203 -9.89 14.33 16.40
C ILE A 203 -11.37 14.62 16.19
N VAL A 204 -11.97 13.89 15.28
CA VAL A 204 -13.37 13.99 14.89
C VAL A 204 -14.09 12.65 15.06
N GLN A 205 -15.42 12.67 15.11
CA GLN A 205 -16.20 11.44 15.10
C GLN A 205 -16.16 10.79 13.72
N GLY A 206 -15.89 9.50 13.68
CA GLY A 206 -15.82 8.76 12.42
C GLY A 206 -15.66 7.25 12.64
N MET A 207 -15.79 6.52 11.53
CA MET A 207 -15.76 5.06 11.54
C MET A 207 -15.05 4.52 10.31
N GLU A 208 -14.23 3.48 10.48
CA GLU A 208 -13.68 2.70 9.37
C GLU A 208 -14.49 1.41 9.18
N LEU A 209 -14.81 1.15 7.92
CA LEU A 209 -15.46 -0.07 7.47
C LEU A 209 -14.47 -0.89 6.64
N ASP A 210 -14.33 -2.18 6.97
CA ASP A 210 -13.48 -3.13 6.24
C ASP A 210 -14.14 -3.56 4.91
N ARG A 211 -14.66 -2.60 4.18
CA ARG A 211 -15.30 -2.74 2.87
C ARG A 211 -14.91 -1.57 1.99
N GLY A 212 -14.42 -1.88 0.78
CA GLY A 212 -14.03 -0.89 -0.20
C GLY A 212 -14.97 -0.81 -1.39
N LEU A 213 -14.58 0.00 -2.36
CA LEU A 213 -15.32 0.27 -3.59
C LEU A 213 -15.67 -1.02 -4.35
N ILE A 214 -16.91 -1.12 -4.81
CA ILE A 214 -17.39 -2.24 -5.62
C ILE A 214 -16.70 -2.24 -7.01
N SER A 215 -16.32 -1.08 -7.52
CA SER A 215 -15.67 -0.94 -8.83
C SER A 215 -14.60 0.15 -8.81
N HIS A 216 -13.48 -0.11 -9.49
CA HIS A 216 -12.41 0.88 -9.72
C HIS A 216 -12.88 2.13 -10.49
N ALA A 217 -13.91 1.99 -11.34
CA ALA A 217 -14.47 3.13 -12.08
C ALA A 217 -15.16 4.17 -11.18
N MET A 218 -15.34 3.89 -9.89
CA MET A 218 -15.87 4.83 -8.90
C MET A 218 -14.80 5.70 -8.24
N MET A 219 -13.52 5.45 -8.54
CA MET A 219 -12.40 6.25 -8.02
C MET A 219 -12.37 7.62 -8.70
N ASN A 220 -12.26 8.69 -7.93
CA ASN A 220 -12.06 10.04 -8.44
C ASN A 220 -10.60 10.52 -8.29
N ASN A 221 -9.79 9.76 -7.56
CA ASN A 221 -8.35 9.92 -7.46
C ASN A 221 -7.68 8.60 -7.88
N THR A 222 -7.38 8.45 -9.16
CA THR A 222 -6.81 7.24 -9.73
C THR A 222 -5.32 7.04 -9.36
N GLU A 223 -4.59 8.12 -9.08
CA GLU A 223 -3.18 8.02 -8.66
C GLU A 223 -3.04 7.34 -7.29
N LYS A 224 -3.99 7.62 -6.37
CA LYS A 224 -4.02 7.02 -5.02
C LYS A 224 -4.95 5.82 -4.90
N GLY A 225 -5.70 5.48 -5.95
CA GLY A 225 -6.63 4.35 -5.93
C GLY A 225 -7.81 4.56 -4.97
N GLU A 226 -8.29 5.80 -4.81
CA GLU A 226 -9.31 6.15 -3.82
C GLU A 226 -10.46 7.00 -4.41
N CYS A 227 -11.58 6.99 -3.72
CA CYS A 227 -12.70 7.91 -3.92
C CYS A 227 -12.83 8.77 -2.67
N VAL A 228 -12.74 10.09 -2.81
CA VAL A 228 -12.90 11.06 -1.72
C VAL A 228 -14.07 11.97 -2.02
N PHE A 229 -15.02 12.06 -1.10
CA PHE A 229 -16.19 12.93 -1.18
C PHE A 229 -16.35 13.76 0.08
N ASP A 230 -16.51 15.06 -0.08
CA ASP A 230 -16.85 15.99 1.01
C ASP A 230 -18.35 16.29 1.00
N ASN A 231 -18.93 16.47 2.19
CA ASN A 231 -20.36 16.75 2.39
C ASN A 231 -21.28 15.75 1.67
N ALA A 232 -21.04 14.46 1.87
CA ALA A 232 -21.71 13.38 1.18
C ALA A 232 -23.02 12.96 1.88
N LEU A 233 -23.97 12.51 1.07
CA LEU A 233 -25.15 11.76 1.52
C LEU A 233 -24.83 10.26 1.58
N LEU A 234 -25.50 9.51 2.47
CA LEU A 234 -25.36 8.08 2.61
C LEU A 234 -26.71 7.39 2.46
N LEU A 235 -26.79 6.40 1.57
CA LEU A 235 -27.86 5.42 1.53
C LEU A 235 -27.42 4.16 2.27
N LEU A 236 -28.18 3.77 3.30
CA LEU A 236 -27.92 2.59 4.12
C LEU A 236 -29.02 1.55 3.91
N THR A 237 -28.70 0.38 3.34
CA THR A 237 -29.70 -0.66 3.12
C THR A 237 -29.11 -2.06 3.16
N ASN A 238 -29.89 -3.03 3.64
CA ASN A 238 -29.60 -4.46 3.53
C ASN A 238 -30.14 -5.07 2.22
N ALA A 239 -30.59 -4.26 1.27
CA ALA A 239 -31.12 -4.72 0.00
C ALA A 239 -30.02 -5.18 -0.96
N THR A 240 -30.32 -6.21 -1.75
CA THR A 240 -29.66 -6.46 -3.04
C THR A 240 -30.35 -5.61 -4.11
N ILE A 241 -29.62 -4.67 -4.70
CA ILE A 241 -30.12 -3.74 -5.69
C ILE A 241 -29.76 -4.25 -7.07
N SER A 242 -30.72 -4.86 -7.78
CA SER A 242 -30.50 -5.46 -9.10
C SER A 242 -31.04 -4.59 -10.25
N ASN A 243 -31.92 -3.64 -9.95
CA ASN A 243 -32.56 -2.79 -10.95
C ASN A 243 -32.16 -1.32 -10.75
N PHE A 244 -31.60 -0.69 -11.77
CA PHE A 244 -31.21 0.72 -11.74
C PHE A 244 -32.36 1.68 -11.39
N LYS A 245 -33.60 1.32 -11.76
CA LYS A 245 -34.77 2.15 -11.42
C LYS A 245 -35.00 2.31 -9.92
N ASP A 246 -34.52 1.38 -9.10
CA ASP A 246 -34.66 1.45 -7.65
C ASP A 246 -33.68 2.47 -7.03
N LEU A 247 -32.63 2.85 -7.78
CA LEU A 247 -31.68 3.91 -7.39
C LEU A 247 -32.11 5.30 -7.86
N LEU A 248 -33.00 5.43 -8.84
CA LEU A 248 -33.37 6.74 -9.40
C LEU A 248 -33.79 7.76 -8.32
N PRO A 249 -34.68 7.43 -7.36
CA PRO A 249 -35.10 8.40 -6.37
C PRO A 249 -33.98 8.98 -5.53
N VAL A 250 -33.04 8.13 -5.07
CA VAL A 250 -31.90 8.57 -4.27
C VAL A 250 -30.88 9.35 -5.11
N LEU A 251 -30.68 8.98 -6.37
CA LEU A 251 -29.81 9.72 -7.29
C LEU A 251 -30.39 11.11 -7.61
N GLU A 252 -31.70 11.22 -7.81
CA GLU A 252 -32.38 12.49 -8.02
C GLU A 252 -32.26 13.41 -6.81
N ILE A 253 -32.39 12.88 -5.58
CA ILE A 253 -32.13 13.63 -4.34
C ILE A 253 -30.68 14.14 -4.29
N ALA A 254 -29.71 13.28 -4.55
CA ALA A 254 -28.29 13.64 -4.51
C ALA A 254 -27.94 14.74 -5.53
N VAL A 255 -28.52 14.66 -6.73
CA VAL A 255 -28.35 15.68 -7.77
C VAL A 255 -29.05 16.99 -7.39
N ALA A 256 -30.27 16.93 -6.86
CA ALA A 256 -31.03 18.12 -6.42
C ALA A 256 -30.29 18.87 -5.29
N GLU A 257 -29.71 18.14 -4.33
CA GLU A 257 -28.92 18.72 -3.25
C GLU A 257 -27.46 19.08 -3.69
N ASN A 258 -27.08 18.75 -4.91
CA ASN A 258 -25.72 18.90 -5.43
C ASN A 258 -24.65 18.26 -4.51
N LYS A 259 -24.98 17.15 -3.87
CA LYS A 259 -24.10 16.41 -2.96
C LYS A 259 -23.67 15.06 -3.56
N PRO A 260 -22.44 14.60 -3.30
CA PRO A 260 -22.08 13.23 -3.64
C PRO A 260 -22.82 12.22 -2.76
N LEU A 261 -22.91 10.98 -3.22
CA LEU A 261 -23.64 9.90 -2.55
C LEU A 261 -22.75 8.68 -2.36
N LEU A 262 -22.71 8.15 -1.13
CA LEU A 262 -22.23 6.81 -0.83
C LEU A 262 -23.42 5.87 -0.70
N ILE A 263 -23.39 4.77 -1.46
CA ILE A 263 -24.37 3.69 -1.35
C ILE A 263 -23.73 2.55 -0.56
N ILE A 264 -24.33 2.18 0.56
CA ILE A 264 -23.99 1.00 1.35
C ILE A 264 -25.14 0.02 1.25
N SER A 265 -24.95 -1.04 0.45
CA SER A 265 -25.98 -2.05 0.18
C SER A 265 -25.42 -3.47 0.32
N LYS A 266 -26.31 -4.43 0.55
CA LYS A 266 -25.89 -5.85 0.61
C LYS A 266 -25.17 -6.26 -0.68
N GLU A 267 -25.75 -5.97 -1.83
CA GLU A 267 -25.16 -6.23 -3.14
C GLU A 267 -25.69 -5.20 -4.15
N LEU A 268 -24.87 -4.88 -5.15
CA LEU A 268 -25.24 -4.06 -6.29
C LEU A 268 -24.92 -4.86 -7.56
N GLU A 269 -25.94 -5.36 -8.24
CA GLU A 269 -25.81 -6.32 -9.34
C GLU A 269 -26.78 -6.05 -10.50
N GLY A 270 -26.94 -7.02 -11.39
CA GLY A 270 -27.89 -6.94 -12.50
C GLY A 270 -27.61 -5.76 -13.42
N ASN A 271 -28.65 -4.98 -13.76
CA ASN A 271 -28.51 -3.77 -14.56
C ASN A 271 -28.21 -2.50 -13.71
N ALA A 272 -28.25 -2.61 -12.38
CA ALA A 272 -28.02 -1.46 -11.52
C ALA A 272 -26.57 -0.98 -11.57
N LEU A 273 -25.61 -1.89 -11.42
CA LEU A 273 -24.18 -1.54 -11.42
C LEU A 273 -23.70 -0.98 -12.77
N PRO A 274 -23.90 -1.63 -13.94
CA PRO A 274 -23.44 -1.09 -15.21
C PRO A 274 -24.04 0.28 -15.54
N ASN A 275 -25.34 0.47 -15.28
CA ASN A 275 -25.98 1.78 -15.53
C ASN A 275 -25.48 2.86 -14.58
N LEU A 276 -25.21 2.53 -13.30
CA LEU A 276 -24.61 3.46 -12.36
C LEU A 276 -23.21 3.88 -12.81
N LEU A 277 -22.37 2.92 -13.20
CA LEU A 277 -21.02 3.18 -13.71
C LEU A 277 -21.04 4.06 -14.97
N MET A 278 -21.98 3.81 -15.89
CA MET A 278 -22.14 4.65 -17.09
C MET A 278 -22.45 6.11 -16.70
N ASN A 279 -23.33 6.35 -15.74
CA ASN A 279 -23.66 7.69 -15.26
C ASN A 279 -22.47 8.36 -14.54
N ILE A 280 -21.68 7.60 -13.77
CA ILE A 280 -20.45 8.11 -13.13
C ILE A 280 -19.44 8.53 -14.21
N MET A 281 -19.20 7.68 -15.23
CA MET A 281 -18.28 7.97 -16.33
C MET A 281 -18.72 9.19 -17.16
N GLN A 282 -20.01 9.40 -17.32
CA GLN A 282 -20.60 10.59 -17.96
C GLN A 282 -20.65 11.81 -17.04
N GLN A 283 -20.21 11.69 -15.80
CA GLN A 283 -20.20 12.75 -14.78
C GLN A 283 -21.59 13.34 -14.49
N THR A 284 -22.67 12.58 -14.75
CA THR A 284 -24.03 13.00 -14.44
C THR A 284 -24.35 12.87 -12.96
N VAL A 285 -23.65 11.97 -12.25
CA VAL A 285 -23.77 11.75 -10.81
C VAL A 285 -22.40 11.58 -10.16
N ARG A 286 -22.26 12.01 -8.91
CA ARG A 286 -21.09 11.77 -8.08
C ARG A 286 -21.45 10.71 -7.04
N VAL A 287 -21.15 9.44 -7.35
CA VAL A 287 -21.55 8.31 -6.51
C VAL A 287 -20.41 7.32 -6.37
N CYS A 288 -20.27 6.79 -5.16
CA CYS A 288 -19.51 5.57 -4.93
C CYS A 288 -20.39 4.55 -4.19
N ALA A 289 -20.04 3.27 -4.28
CA ALA A 289 -20.79 2.20 -3.65
C ALA A 289 -19.85 1.17 -3.02
N ILE A 290 -20.23 0.70 -1.85
CA ILE A 290 -19.57 -0.37 -1.11
C ILE A 290 -20.58 -1.43 -0.69
N ARG A 291 -20.09 -2.65 -0.43
CA ARG A 291 -20.93 -3.67 0.20
C ARG A 291 -21.10 -3.39 1.69
N ALA A 292 -22.29 -3.62 2.20
CA ALA A 292 -22.54 -3.53 3.63
C ALA A 292 -21.63 -4.52 4.40
N PRO A 293 -21.06 -4.09 5.53
CA PRO A 293 -20.25 -4.98 6.36
C PRO A 293 -21.11 -6.08 6.97
N ASP A 294 -20.47 -7.19 7.35
CA ASP A 294 -21.11 -8.35 7.95
C ASP A 294 -22.21 -9.02 7.10
N PHE A 295 -23.00 -9.92 7.71
CA PHE A 295 -24.03 -10.70 7.05
C PHE A 295 -25.23 -10.93 7.99
N GLY A 296 -26.43 -11.15 7.43
CA GLY A 296 -27.65 -11.43 8.19
C GLY A 296 -28.04 -10.32 9.15
N ASP A 297 -28.43 -10.68 10.37
CA ASP A 297 -28.86 -9.72 11.40
C ASP A 297 -27.72 -8.80 11.84
N ASP A 298 -26.51 -9.29 11.88
CA ASP A 298 -25.31 -8.51 12.22
C ASP A 298 -25.07 -7.37 11.20
N GLN A 299 -25.39 -7.60 9.92
CA GLN A 299 -25.29 -6.56 8.88
C GLN A 299 -26.25 -5.39 9.17
N VAL A 300 -27.49 -5.69 9.54
CA VAL A 300 -28.48 -4.65 9.91
C VAL A 300 -28.03 -3.90 11.16
N ASP A 301 -27.44 -4.60 12.11
CA ASP A 301 -26.92 -4.02 13.34
C ASP A 301 -25.75 -3.04 13.07
N VAL A 302 -24.81 -3.41 12.20
CA VAL A 302 -23.70 -2.51 11.80
C VAL A 302 -24.21 -1.34 10.95
N LEU A 303 -25.19 -1.56 10.07
CA LEU A 303 -25.83 -0.47 9.34
C LEU A 303 -26.52 0.53 10.30
N ASN A 304 -27.14 0.05 11.40
CA ASN A 304 -27.70 0.93 12.43
C ASN A 304 -26.62 1.72 13.17
N ASP A 305 -25.44 1.15 13.41
CA ASP A 305 -24.31 1.88 14.00
C ASP A 305 -23.87 3.04 13.09
N ILE A 306 -23.80 2.80 11.78
CA ILE A 306 -23.50 3.84 10.78
C ILE A 306 -24.63 4.88 10.73
N ALA A 307 -25.89 4.45 10.81
CA ALA A 307 -27.05 5.34 10.80
C ALA A 307 -27.04 6.31 12.00
N VAL A 308 -26.72 5.80 13.20
CA VAL A 308 -26.60 6.64 14.41
C VAL A 308 -25.50 7.69 14.24
N MET A 309 -24.35 7.31 13.69
CA MET A 309 -23.22 8.21 13.48
C MET A 309 -23.51 9.27 12.40
N THR A 310 -24.24 8.91 11.35
CA THR A 310 -24.50 9.78 10.18
C THR A 310 -25.85 10.49 10.21
N GLY A 311 -26.70 10.16 11.19
CA GLY A 311 -28.03 10.74 11.34
C GLY A 311 -29.05 10.25 10.30
N GLY A 312 -28.77 9.15 9.58
CA GLY A 312 -29.67 8.54 8.62
C GLY A 312 -30.53 7.42 9.18
N ASN A 313 -31.29 6.77 8.30
CA ASN A 313 -32.10 5.60 8.62
C ASN A 313 -31.67 4.40 7.76
N VAL A 314 -31.70 3.19 8.32
CA VAL A 314 -31.48 1.97 7.56
C VAL A 314 -32.76 1.58 6.82
N ILE A 315 -32.70 1.48 5.49
CA ILE A 315 -33.78 0.94 4.67
C ILE A 315 -33.69 -0.59 4.71
N ASN A 316 -34.32 -1.19 5.70
CA ASN A 316 -34.32 -2.64 5.91
C ASN A 316 -35.46 -3.27 5.10
N ILE A 317 -35.14 -3.99 4.02
CA ILE A 317 -36.13 -4.63 3.13
C ILE A 317 -36.94 -5.76 3.80
N ASP A 318 -36.48 -6.28 4.93
CA ASP A 318 -37.24 -7.26 5.71
C ASP A 318 -38.40 -6.61 6.49
N SER A 319 -38.43 -5.28 6.53
CA SER A 319 -39.53 -4.50 7.15
C SER A 319 -40.69 -4.26 6.17
N PRO A 320 -41.94 -4.39 6.59
CA PRO A 320 -43.11 -4.33 5.71
C PRO A 320 -43.30 -3.04 4.90
N ASN A 321 -42.67 -1.94 5.33
CA ASN A 321 -42.79 -0.61 4.73
C ASN A 321 -41.53 -0.11 4.05
N ALA A 322 -40.49 -0.95 3.89
CA ALA A 322 -39.25 -0.56 3.28
C ALA A 322 -39.34 -0.63 1.74
N ASP A 323 -39.24 0.53 1.10
CA ASP A 323 -39.23 0.65 -0.35
C ASP A 323 -38.21 1.70 -0.78
N LEU A 324 -37.18 1.27 -1.51
CA LEU A 324 -36.14 2.15 -2.07
C LEU A 324 -36.72 3.26 -2.96
N LYS A 325 -37.94 3.06 -3.50
CA LYS A 325 -38.62 4.04 -4.38
C LYS A 325 -39.27 5.17 -3.61
N GLN A 326 -39.41 5.06 -2.29
CA GLN A 326 -40.08 6.08 -1.43
C GLN A 326 -39.09 6.82 -0.54
N ILE A 327 -37.78 6.71 -0.80
CA ILE A 327 -36.73 7.37 -0.05
C ILE A 327 -36.88 8.88 -0.09
N LYS A 328 -36.68 9.51 1.07
CA LYS A 328 -36.66 10.97 1.25
C LYS A 328 -35.28 11.41 1.71
N LEU A 329 -34.97 12.69 1.55
CA LEU A 329 -33.71 13.27 2.05
C LEU A 329 -33.52 13.04 3.55
N SER A 330 -34.59 13.02 4.35
CA SER A 330 -34.53 12.71 5.78
C SER A 330 -34.13 11.31 6.15
N ASP A 331 -34.15 10.38 5.20
CA ASP A 331 -33.77 8.98 5.41
C ASP A 331 -32.27 8.76 5.14
N LEU A 332 -31.65 9.72 4.45
CA LEU A 332 -30.24 9.64 4.09
C LEU A 332 -29.35 10.13 5.25
N GLY A 333 -28.30 9.39 5.51
CA GLY A 333 -27.23 9.85 6.39
C GLY A 333 -26.42 10.97 5.74
N GLN A 334 -25.65 11.69 6.56
CA GLN A 334 -24.72 12.72 6.11
C GLN A 334 -23.34 12.47 6.70
N ALA A 335 -22.31 12.72 5.91
CA ALA A 335 -20.93 12.69 6.34
C ALA A 335 -20.21 13.96 5.90
N THR A 336 -19.34 14.49 6.77
CA THR A 336 -18.45 15.59 6.42
C THR A 336 -17.47 15.16 5.35
N GLN A 337 -16.93 13.93 5.49
CA GLN A 337 -16.03 13.35 4.49
C GLN A 337 -16.21 11.84 4.40
N ILE A 338 -16.03 11.32 3.19
CA ILE A 338 -15.94 9.89 2.90
C ILE A 338 -14.66 9.66 2.10
N LYS A 339 -13.86 8.71 2.56
CA LYS A 339 -12.68 8.23 1.85
C LYS A 339 -12.77 6.72 1.68
N SER A 340 -12.93 6.26 0.43
CA SER A 340 -13.06 4.85 0.11
C SER A 340 -11.94 4.39 -0.82
N THR A 341 -11.28 3.30 -0.46
CA THR A 341 -10.26 2.63 -1.25
C THR A 341 -10.80 1.30 -1.78
N ARG A 342 -9.95 0.46 -2.36
CA ARG A 342 -10.33 -0.90 -2.78
C ARG A 342 -10.75 -1.80 -1.60
N HIS A 343 -10.22 -1.57 -0.41
CA HIS A 343 -10.35 -2.51 0.71
C HIS A 343 -11.13 -1.96 1.88
N LYS A 344 -11.14 -0.64 2.06
CA LYS A 344 -11.72 0.01 3.23
C LYS A 344 -12.38 1.34 2.90
N THR A 345 -13.29 1.75 3.76
CA THR A 345 -13.99 3.03 3.69
C THR A 345 -13.99 3.71 5.06
N VAL A 346 -13.51 4.94 5.11
CA VAL A 346 -13.58 5.82 6.28
C VAL A 346 -14.71 6.82 6.09
N ILE A 347 -15.57 6.93 7.08
CA ILE A 347 -16.68 7.89 7.13
C ILE A 347 -16.40 8.82 8.30
N VAL A 348 -16.34 10.11 8.05
CA VAL A 348 -16.16 11.17 9.06
C VAL A 348 -17.42 12.01 9.13
N ASN A 349 -17.87 12.32 10.36
CA ASN A 349 -18.99 13.22 10.58
C ASN A 349 -18.78 14.12 11.81
N ASP A 350 -18.29 15.34 11.59
CA ASP A 350 -18.04 16.32 12.64
C ASP A 350 -19.31 16.76 13.37
N ASN A 351 -20.46 16.60 12.71
CA ASN A 351 -21.77 16.98 13.24
C ASN A 351 -22.54 15.78 13.82
N ALA A 352 -21.84 14.66 14.10
CA ALA A 352 -22.48 13.48 14.69
C ALA A 352 -23.08 13.81 16.07
N ASP A 353 -24.28 13.27 16.31
CA ASP A 353 -25.01 13.45 17.58
C ASP A 353 -24.38 12.54 18.65
N LYS A 354 -23.50 13.13 19.46
CA LYS A 354 -22.76 12.40 20.51
C LYS A 354 -23.69 11.75 21.55
N GLU A 355 -24.85 12.34 21.83
CA GLU A 355 -25.83 11.76 22.76
C GLU A 355 -26.41 10.47 22.20
N LYS A 356 -26.80 10.46 20.91
CA LYS A 356 -27.30 9.25 20.25
C LYS A 356 -26.24 8.16 20.13
N ILE A 357 -24.99 8.54 19.84
CA ILE A 357 -23.88 7.60 19.83
C ILE A 357 -23.71 6.98 21.22
N GLN A 358 -23.74 7.78 22.30
CA GLN A 358 -23.61 7.28 23.66
C GLN A 358 -24.74 6.31 24.03
N VAL A 359 -25.99 6.65 23.69
CA VAL A 359 -27.14 5.75 23.90
C VAL A 359 -26.94 4.41 23.18
N ARG A 360 -26.40 4.43 21.95
CA ARG A 360 -26.11 3.21 21.20
C ARG A 360 -25.00 2.39 21.85
N VAL A 361 -23.96 3.05 22.34
CA VAL A 361 -22.85 2.40 23.08
C VAL A 361 -23.35 1.76 24.36
N ASP A 362 -24.23 2.42 25.11
CA ASP A 362 -24.83 1.87 26.33
C ASP A 362 -25.71 0.64 26.05
N ASP A 363 -26.48 0.65 24.93
CA ASP A 363 -27.23 -0.52 24.46
C ASP A 363 -26.30 -1.69 24.12
N LEU A 364 -25.21 -1.42 23.40
CA LEU A 364 -24.20 -2.44 23.05
C LEU A 364 -23.48 -3.01 24.29
N ASN A 365 -23.13 -2.17 25.27
CA ASN A 365 -22.57 -2.64 26.54
C ASN A 365 -23.53 -3.55 27.28
N THR A 366 -24.81 -3.17 27.34
CA THR A 366 -25.85 -4.00 27.96
C THR A 366 -26.01 -5.36 27.27
N ARG A 367 -25.90 -5.38 25.92
CA ARG A 367 -25.91 -6.64 25.15
C ARG A 367 -24.66 -7.48 25.41
N MET A 368 -23.48 -6.85 25.48
CA MET A 368 -22.22 -7.52 25.77
C MET A 368 -22.23 -8.18 27.15
N ASP A 369 -22.75 -7.50 28.18
CA ASP A 369 -22.85 -8.02 29.55
C ASP A 369 -23.80 -9.24 29.66
N ASN A 370 -24.81 -9.31 28.78
CA ASN A 370 -25.75 -10.41 28.72
C ASN A 370 -25.34 -11.56 27.78
N GLU A 371 -24.30 -11.34 26.96
CA GLU A 371 -23.80 -12.36 26.04
C GLU A 371 -22.85 -13.31 26.76
N THR A 372 -23.01 -14.60 26.50
CA THR A 372 -22.23 -15.67 27.15
C THR A 372 -21.14 -16.26 26.24
N ASN A 373 -21.19 -15.93 24.97
CA ASN A 373 -20.23 -16.42 23.97
C ASN A 373 -19.13 -15.40 23.74
N ASP A 374 -17.89 -15.76 24.06
CA ASP A 374 -16.72 -14.90 23.96
C ASP A 374 -16.52 -14.30 22.56
N TRP A 375 -16.84 -15.05 21.50
CA TRP A 375 -16.72 -14.58 20.12
C TRP A 375 -17.72 -13.44 19.80
N PHE A 376 -18.97 -13.58 20.28
CA PHE A 376 -19.98 -12.52 20.12
C PHE A 376 -19.66 -11.32 21.00
N GLN A 377 -19.16 -11.52 22.22
CA GLN A 377 -18.68 -10.43 23.09
C GLN A 377 -17.56 -9.63 22.40
N GLU A 378 -16.56 -10.31 21.83
CA GLU A 378 -15.48 -9.63 21.10
C GLU A 378 -16.01 -8.84 19.90
N LYS A 379 -17.00 -9.36 19.19
CA LYS A 379 -17.64 -8.68 18.07
C LYS A 379 -18.36 -7.40 18.50
N ILE A 380 -19.11 -7.46 19.60
CA ILE A 380 -19.77 -6.28 20.18
C ILE A 380 -18.72 -5.27 20.66
N HIS A 381 -17.65 -5.75 21.30
CA HIS A 381 -16.56 -4.88 21.75
C HIS A 381 -15.91 -4.11 20.58
N LYS A 382 -15.64 -4.77 19.45
CA LYS A 382 -15.15 -4.12 18.23
C LYS A 382 -16.09 -3.05 17.69
N ARG A 383 -17.40 -3.28 17.75
CA ARG A 383 -18.42 -2.29 17.32
C ARG A 383 -18.43 -1.06 18.23
N ILE A 384 -18.35 -1.29 19.57
CA ILE A 384 -18.22 -0.19 20.55
C ILE A 384 -16.96 0.63 20.24
N GLY A 385 -15.82 -0.03 20.02
CA GLY A 385 -14.57 0.62 19.64
C GLY A 385 -14.69 1.48 18.36
N LYS A 386 -15.40 0.98 17.34
CA LYS A 386 -15.67 1.74 16.10
C LYS A 386 -16.59 2.96 16.30
N LEU A 387 -17.52 2.92 17.26
CA LEU A 387 -18.43 4.04 17.57
C LEU A 387 -17.79 5.09 18.48
N THR A 388 -16.95 4.66 19.44
CA THR A 388 -16.29 5.52 20.41
C THR A 388 -14.93 6.02 19.95
N GLY A 389 -14.28 5.27 19.04
CA GLY A 389 -13.03 5.64 18.42
C GLY A 389 -13.19 6.87 17.52
N GLY A 390 -12.36 7.90 17.72
CA GLY A 390 -12.31 9.03 16.80
C GLY A 390 -11.52 8.69 15.54
N VAL A 391 -11.64 9.56 14.55
CA VAL A 391 -10.72 9.64 13.40
C VAL A 391 -9.82 10.84 13.62
N ALA A 392 -8.51 10.61 13.65
CA ALA A 392 -7.56 11.72 13.63
C ALA A 392 -7.37 12.19 12.17
N ILE A 393 -7.65 13.45 11.92
CA ILE A 393 -7.40 14.09 10.63
C ILE A 393 -6.11 14.91 10.76
N ILE A 394 -5.07 14.48 10.05
CA ILE A 394 -3.81 15.24 9.97
C ILE A 394 -3.88 16.12 8.74
N ARG A 395 -3.83 17.44 8.94
CA ARG A 395 -3.77 18.42 7.85
C ARG A 395 -2.34 18.84 7.61
N VAL A 396 -1.79 18.44 6.46
CA VAL A 396 -0.42 18.74 6.08
C VAL A 396 -0.34 20.11 5.43
N GLY A 397 0.46 21.01 6.02
CA GLY A 397 0.66 22.37 5.54
C GLY A 397 2.04 22.56 4.89
N ALA A 398 2.08 23.33 3.79
CA ALA A 398 3.32 23.68 3.09
C ALA A 398 3.19 25.03 2.38
N ALA A 399 4.34 25.62 2.01
CA ALA A 399 4.37 26.88 1.29
C ALA A 399 4.15 26.73 -0.23
N THR A 400 4.43 25.55 -0.78
CA THR A 400 4.30 25.23 -2.22
C THR A 400 3.66 23.86 -2.41
N GLU A 401 3.03 23.65 -3.57
CA GLU A 401 2.45 22.37 -3.94
C GLU A 401 3.47 21.22 -3.95
N THR A 402 4.67 21.46 -4.44
CA THR A 402 5.75 20.46 -4.45
C THR A 402 6.17 20.05 -3.03
N GLU A 403 6.30 21.03 -2.12
CA GLU A 403 6.60 20.77 -0.71
C GLU A 403 5.45 20.03 -0.02
N LEU A 404 4.21 20.36 -0.36
CA LEU A 404 3.02 19.70 0.17
C LEU A 404 2.99 18.22 -0.20
N LEU A 405 3.22 17.90 -1.47
CA LEU A 405 3.27 16.51 -1.95
C LEU A 405 4.37 15.72 -1.25
N GLU A 406 5.58 16.28 -1.14
CA GLU A 406 6.70 15.62 -0.45
C GLU A 406 6.43 15.39 1.04
N LYS A 407 5.87 16.39 1.75
CA LYS A 407 5.50 16.24 3.16
C LYS A 407 4.41 15.20 3.36
N ARG A 408 3.45 15.13 2.45
CA ARG A 408 2.37 14.17 2.51
C ARG A 408 2.87 12.75 2.31
N GLU A 409 3.73 12.50 1.35
CA GLU A 409 4.38 11.20 1.15
C GLU A 409 5.14 10.77 2.41
N ARG A 410 5.94 11.65 2.99
CA ARG A 410 6.65 11.39 4.26
C ARG A 410 5.71 11.11 5.43
N MET A 411 4.56 11.80 5.48
CA MET A 411 3.55 11.55 6.50
C MET A 411 2.92 10.17 6.34
N ASP A 412 2.55 9.80 5.12
CA ASP A 412 1.96 8.50 4.80
C ASP A 412 2.95 7.36 5.16
N ASP A 413 4.24 7.49 4.81
CA ASP A 413 5.29 6.53 5.15
C ASP A 413 5.47 6.39 6.67
N ALA A 414 5.54 7.52 7.39
CA ALA A 414 5.72 7.52 8.84
C ALA A 414 4.51 6.91 9.57
N LEU A 415 3.29 7.17 9.12
CA LEU A 415 2.08 6.57 9.67
C LEU A 415 2.05 5.05 9.43
N ASN A 416 2.39 4.60 8.23
CA ASN A 416 2.42 3.18 7.89
C ASN A 416 3.50 2.43 8.69
N ALA A 417 4.71 2.99 8.80
CA ALA A 417 5.79 2.42 9.60
C ALA A 417 5.41 2.34 11.08
N THR A 418 4.79 3.40 11.64
CA THR A 418 4.35 3.40 13.04
C THR A 418 3.25 2.37 13.28
N LYS A 419 2.26 2.25 12.38
CA LYS A 419 1.25 1.19 12.45
C LYS A 419 1.86 -0.21 12.36
N ALA A 420 2.82 -0.42 11.47
CA ALA A 420 3.53 -1.69 11.34
C ALA A 420 4.28 -2.05 12.64
N ALA A 421 4.91 -1.06 13.28
CA ALA A 421 5.60 -1.22 14.56
C ALA A 421 4.63 -1.52 15.72
N ILE A 422 3.47 -0.88 15.75
CA ILE A 422 2.42 -1.15 16.73
C ILE A 422 1.90 -2.59 16.60
N GLN A 423 1.72 -3.07 15.36
CA GLN A 423 1.16 -4.40 15.08
C GLN A 423 2.11 -5.54 15.44
N GLU A 424 3.38 -5.44 15.07
CA GLU A 424 4.32 -6.56 15.15
C GLU A 424 5.57 -6.26 15.98
N GLY A 425 5.71 -5.04 16.52
CA GLY A 425 6.85 -4.63 17.31
C GLY A 425 8.01 -4.04 16.50
N ILE A 426 9.09 -3.79 17.21
CA ILE A 426 10.30 -3.12 16.70
C ILE A 426 11.54 -3.97 16.90
N VAL A 427 12.52 -3.75 16.04
CA VAL A 427 13.88 -4.31 16.12
C VAL A 427 14.92 -3.19 16.02
N VAL A 428 16.17 -3.49 16.27
CA VAL A 428 17.27 -2.54 16.02
C VAL A 428 17.33 -2.18 14.54
N GLY A 429 17.38 -0.89 14.22
CA GLY A 429 17.41 -0.37 12.87
C GLY A 429 18.81 -0.35 12.23
N GLY A 430 18.94 0.46 11.18
CA GLY A 430 20.22 0.66 10.51
C GLY A 430 20.82 -0.58 9.85
N GLY A 431 19.99 -1.58 9.49
CA GLY A 431 20.42 -2.86 8.93
C GLY A 431 20.97 -3.85 9.97
N MET A 432 20.98 -3.47 11.26
CA MET A 432 21.56 -4.31 12.31
C MET A 432 20.70 -5.51 12.69
N ALA A 433 19.37 -5.43 12.54
CA ALA A 433 18.51 -6.59 12.77
C ALA A 433 18.90 -7.77 11.86
N LEU A 434 19.06 -7.53 10.55
CA LEU A 434 19.50 -8.54 9.59
C LEU A 434 20.96 -8.97 9.84
N TRP A 435 21.83 -8.04 10.25
CA TRP A 435 23.19 -8.36 10.65
C TRP A 435 23.23 -9.33 11.84
N ASN A 436 22.39 -9.11 12.85
CA ASN A 436 22.31 -9.97 14.04
C ASN A 436 21.76 -11.35 13.67
N VAL A 437 20.68 -11.41 12.88
CA VAL A 437 20.13 -12.67 12.36
C VAL A 437 21.19 -13.45 11.60
N LYS A 438 21.98 -12.80 10.74
CA LYS A 438 23.09 -13.42 10.01
C LYS A 438 24.06 -14.17 10.94
N ASN A 439 24.38 -13.58 12.10
CA ASN A 439 25.34 -14.18 13.03
C ASN A 439 24.78 -15.41 13.76
N GLU A 440 23.46 -15.56 13.80
CA GLU A 440 22.76 -16.68 14.45
C GLU A 440 22.30 -17.77 13.47
N MET A 441 22.32 -17.49 12.16
CA MET A 441 21.93 -18.45 11.13
C MET A 441 23.02 -19.49 10.89
N ASP A 442 22.57 -20.74 10.74
CA ASP A 442 23.39 -21.78 10.16
C ASP A 442 23.62 -21.56 8.65
N ASP A 443 24.66 -22.13 8.09
CA ASP A 443 25.01 -22.03 6.67
C ASP A 443 25.24 -23.40 6.01
N ASP A 444 24.45 -24.37 6.42
CA ASP A 444 24.58 -25.76 5.97
C ASP A 444 24.18 -25.95 4.50
N THR A 445 23.25 -25.10 3.99
CA THR A 445 22.79 -25.16 2.59
C THR A 445 23.35 -24.02 1.74
N GLN A 446 23.30 -24.17 0.42
CA GLN A 446 23.72 -23.11 -0.50
C GLN A 446 22.78 -21.90 -0.44
N GLY A 447 21.48 -22.13 -0.27
CA GLY A 447 20.49 -21.07 -0.09
C GLY A 447 20.72 -20.28 1.20
N ALA A 448 21.00 -20.97 2.32
CA ALA A 448 21.32 -20.30 3.59
C ALA A 448 22.61 -19.45 3.48
N LYS A 449 23.65 -19.94 2.81
CA LYS A 449 24.87 -19.17 2.54
C LYS A 449 24.59 -17.90 1.74
N LEU A 450 23.74 -18.00 0.70
CA LEU A 450 23.34 -16.88 -0.15
C LEU A 450 22.60 -15.82 0.66
N VAL A 451 21.53 -16.21 1.38
CA VAL A 451 20.71 -15.32 2.19
C VAL A 451 21.55 -14.65 3.27
N LYS A 452 22.33 -15.43 4.01
CA LYS A 452 23.24 -14.95 5.06
C LYS A 452 24.26 -13.93 4.53
N ALA A 453 24.84 -14.16 3.35
CA ALA A 453 25.82 -13.25 2.74
C ALA A 453 25.19 -11.90 2.36
N SER A 454 23.93 -11.90 1.89
CA SER A 454 23.24 -10.68 1.45
C SER A 454 22.87 -9.72 2.62
N PHE A 455 22.74 -10.22 3.83
CA PHE A 455 22.29 -9.45 4.99
C PHE A 455 23.25 -8.38 5.48
N THR A 456 24.48 -8.40 5.02
CA THR A 456 25.43 -7.31 5.28
C THR A 456 25.18 -6.09 4.41
N ARG A 457 24.47 -6.25 3.30
CA ARG A 457 24.38 -5.22 2.26
C ARG A 457 23.63 -3.96 2.69
N PRO A 458 22.46 -4.02 3.38
CA PRO A 458 21.78 -2.81 3.86
C PRO A 458 22.65 -1.96 4.78
N TYR A 459 23.30 -2.59 5.75
CA TYR A 459 24.25 -1.91 6.66
C TYR A 459 25.42 -1.28 5.90
N ASN A 460 26.06 -2.02 4.99
CA ASN A 460 27.17 -1.53 4.17
C ASN A 460 26.73 -0.34 3.32
N GLN A 461 25.53 -0.38 2.76
CA GLN A 461 25.01 0.72 1.94
C GLN A 461 24.81 2.01 2.75
N LEU A 462 24.33 1.90 4.01
CA LEU A 462 24.21 3.07 4.89
C LEU A 462 25.58 3.71 5.16
N ILE A 463 26.63 2.90 5.36
CA ILE A 463 28.00 3.39 5.55
C ILE A 463 28.51 4.08 4.27
N GLU A 464 28.32 3.44 3.11
CA GLU A 464 28.69 4.00 1.80
C GLU A 464 28.01 5.36 1.57
N ASN A 465 26.69 5.45 1.82
CA ASN A 465 25.92 6.70 1.66
C ASN A 465 26.37 7.79 2.63
N SER A 466 26.86 7.40 3.80
CA SER A 466 27.38 8.33 4.81
C SER A 466 28.81 8.81 4.50
N GLY A 467 29.52 8.19 3.57
CA GLY A 467 30.86 8.57 3.17
C GLY A 467 31.92 8.31 4.25
N VAL A 468 31.64 7.37 5.17
CA VAL A 468 32.58 7.00 6.24
C VAL A 468 33.27 5.69 5.95
N GLU A 469 34.44 5.48 6.56
CA GLU A 469 35.17 4.22 6.42
C GLU A 469 34.41 3.08 7.10
N TYR A 470 34.34 1.92 6.41
CA TYR A 470 33.67 0.73 6.92
C TYR A 470 34.32 0.24 8.23
N ARG A 471 33.47 -0.06 9.23
CA ARG A 471 33.84 -0.76 10.45
C ARG A 471 32.89 -1.92 10.71
N ASN A 472 33.44 -3.02 11.17
CA ASN A 472 32.63 -4.17 11.59
C ASN A 472 31.87 -3.81 12.87
N PRO A 473 30.53 -3.97 12.92
CA PRO A 473 29.72 -3.62 14.10
C PRO A 473 29.84 -4.69 15.20
N LYS A 474 31.03 -4.80 15.83
CA LYS A 474 31.27 -5.81 16.88
C LYS A 474 30.53 -5.50 18.19
N ASP A 475 30.34 -4.21 18.50
CA ASP A 475 29.84 -3.74 19.80
C ASP A 475 28.70 -2.71 19.63
N GLY A 476 27.85 -2.90 18.64
CA GLY A 476 26.76 -1.99 18.30
C GLY A 476 26.71 -1.67 16.81
N GLY A 477 25.91 -0.66 16.43
CA GLY A 477 25.72 -0.26 15.03
C GLY A 477 26.34 1.09 14.71
N PHE A 478 26.05 1.57 13.52
CA PHE A 478 26.42 2.90 13.05
C PHE A 478 25.17 3.78 12.95
N ASN A 479 25.14 4.85 13.73
CA ASN A 479 24.11 5.89 13.62
C ASN A 479 24.51 6.85 12.49
N ALA A 480 23.91 6.70 11.32
CA ALA A 480 24.23 7.50 10.15
C ALA A 480 23.81 8.98 10.28
N LYS A 481 22.88 9.32 11.19
CA LYS A 481 22.47 10.69 11.49
C LYS A 481 23.58 11.45 12.24
N THR A 482 24.09 10.84 13.30
CA THR A 482 25.12 11.46 14.17
C THR A 482 26.55 11.20 13.68
N GLY A 483 26.77 10.17 12.86
CA GLY A 483 28.08 9.69 12.45
C GLY A 483 28.81 8.90 13.55
N MET A 484 28.12 8.49 14.60
CA MET A 484 28.68 7.81 15.77
C MET A 484 28.49 6.31 15.71
N TRP A 485 29.38 5.58 16.36
CA TRP A 485 29.32 4.13 16.54
C TRP A 485 28.97 3.84 17.99
N GLY A 486 28.01 2.94 18.24
CA GLY A 486 27.58 2.61 19.59
C GLY A 486 26.30 1.79 19.63
N ASP A 487 25.62 1.82 20.79
CA ASP A 487 24.30 1.21 20.96
C ASP A 487 23.24 2.07 20.26
N ILE A 488 23.07 1.82 18.97
CA ILE A 488 22.13 2.59 18.15
C ILE A 488 20.66 2.34 18.52
N TYR A 489 20.34 1.21 19.19
CA TYR A 489 19.00 0.98 19.73
C TYR A 489 18.68 1.98 20.83
N ALA A 490 19.60 2.19 21.78
CA ALA A 490 19.46 3.20 22.84
C ALA A 490 19.42 4.63 22.29
N GLU A 491 19.97 4.87 21.09
CA GLU A 491 19.91 6.15 20.40
C GLU A 491 18.64 6.31 19.53
N GLY A 492 17.68 5.39 19.66
CA GLY A 492 16.39 5.44 18.94
C GLY A 492 16.46 5.03 17.47
N VAL A 493 17.54 4.38 17.01
CA VAL A 493 17.59 3.82 15.64
C VAL A 493 16.92 2.45 15.65
N ILE A 494 15.63 2.46 15.39
CA ILE A 494 14.74 1.30 15.46
C ILE A 494 13.88 1.19 14.20
N ASP A 495 13.65 -0.01 13.74
CA ASP A 495 12.81 -0.31 12.56
C ASP A 495 11.62 -1.19 12.95
N PRO A 496 10.45 -1.05 12.30
CA PRO A 496 9.35 -2.00 12.44
C PRO A 496 9.78 -3.39 11.98
N VAL A 497 9.54 -4.43 12.79
CA VAL A 497 9.89 -5.80 12.40
C VAL A 497 9.16 -6.24 11.14
N LYS A 498 7.91 -5.81 10.97
CA LYS A 498 7.10 -6.10 9.77
C LYS A 498 7.77 -5.62 8.47
N VAL A 499 8.39 -4.43 8.50
CA VAL A 499 9.15 -3.89 7.35
C VAL A 499 10.34 -4.77 7.01
N SER A 500 11.13 -5.16 8.01
CA SER A 500 12.29 -6.05 7.81
C SER A 500 11.88 -7.42 7.29
N LYS A 501 10.79 -8.01 7.80
CA LYS A 501 10.23 -9.29 7.35
C LYS A 501 9.76 -9.20 5.90
N SER A 502 8.96 -8.17 5.57
CA SER A 502 8.45 -7.93 4.22
C SER A 502 9.60 -7.77 3.23
N ALA A 503 10.62 -6.97 3.56
CA ALA A 503 11.77 -6.76 2.70
C ALA A 503 12.51 -8.08 2.36
N VAL A 504 12.69 -8.98 3.33
CA VAL A 504 13.30 -10.29 3.11
C VAL A 504 12.41 -11.18 2.25
N MET A 505 11.12 -11.29 2.57
CA MET A 505 10.20 -12.18 1.85
C MET A 505 10.00 -11.75 0.39
N THR A 506 9.80 -10.45 0.16
CA THR A 506 9.63 -9.92 -1.20
C THR A 506 10.91 -10.07 -2.03
N ALA A 507 12.08 -9.77 -1.45
CA ALA A 507 13.35 -9.96 -2.11
C ALA A 507 13.57 -11.43 -2.51
N THR A 508 13.40 -12.38 -1.60
CA THR A 508 13.62 -13.81 -1.87
C THR A 508 12.65 -14.39 -2.89
N SER A 509 11.39 -13.93 -2.90
CA SER A 509 10.38 -14.35 -3.88
C SER A 509 10.84 -14.05 -5.32
N ILE A 510 11.24 -12.81 -5.59
CA ILE A 510 11.68 -12.39 -6.93
C ILE A 510 13.03 -13.00 -7.30
N VAL A 511 13.96 -13.12 -6.35
CA VAL A 511 15.25 -13.80 -6.57
C VAL A 511 15.03 -15.23 -7.02
N GLY A 512 14.13 -15.96 -6.38
CA GLY A 512 13.77 -17.32 -6.77
C GLY A 512 13.27 -17.42 -8.21
N LEU A 513 12.47 -16.46 -8.68
CA LEU A 513 12.01 -16.39 -10.07
C LEU A 513 13.16 -16.13 -11.04
N ILE A 514 14.00 -15.14 -10.78
CA ILE A 514 15.13 -14.76 -11.63
C ILE A 514 16.13 -15.91 -11.77
N LEU A 515 16.48 -16.58 -10.67
CA LEU A 515 17.47 -17.66 -10.68
C LEU A 515 16.98 -18.93 -11.40
N THR A 516 15.66 -19.16 -11.44
CA THR A 516 15.06 -20.32 -12.13
C THR A 516 14.65 -20.03 -13.58
N THR A 517 14.77 -18.79 -14.04
CA THR A 517 14.46 -18.41 -15.42
C THR A 517 15.57 -18.88 -16.36
N ASP A 518 15.19 -19.61 -17.40
CA ASP A 518 16.10 -20.14 -18.43
C ASP A 518 15.86 -19.49 -19.80
N VAL A 519 14.66 -18.97 -20.06
CA VAL A 519 14.30 -18.40 -21.35
C VAL A 519 13.55 -17.10 -21.17
N LEU A 520 13.91 -16.09 -21.96
CA LEU A 520 13.16 -14.84 -22.11
C LEU A 520 12.61 -14.75 -23.54
N VAL A 521 11.36 -14.32 -23.65
CA VAL A 521 10.69 -14.14 -24.95
C VAL A 521 10.19 -12.70 -24.99
N ALA A 522 10.72 -11.91 -25.93
CA ALA A 522 10.22 -10.58 -26.21
C ALA A 522 9.04 -10.63 -27.20
N GLU A 523 8.10 -9.73 -27.10
CA GLU A 523 7.04 -9.60 -28.11
C GLU A 523 7.64 -9.08 -29.43
N ALA A 524 7.11 -9.53 -30.56
CA ALA A 524 7.48 -8.95 -31.84
C ALA A 524 6.92 -7.53 -31.95
N ASP A 525 7.73 -6.57 -32.36
CA ASP A 525 7.25 -5.22 -32.66
C ASP A 525 6.07 -5.30 -33.64
N GLU A 526 4.91 -4.75 -33.27
CA GLU A 526 3.83 -4.57 -34.25
C GLU A 526 4.34 -3.59 -35.33
N PRO A 527 4.28 -3.97 -36.63
CA PRO A 527 4.73 -3.08 -37.67
C PRO A 527 3.90 -1.78 -37.59
N GLU A 528 4.56 -0.64 -37.50
CA GLU A 528 3.92 0.69 -37.59
C GLU A 528 3.05 0.70 -38.86
N VAL A 529 1.74 0.65 -38.68
CA VAL A 529 0.80 0.85 -39.80
C VAL A 529 0.92 2.32 -40.18
N PRO A 530 1.45 2.65 -41.39
CA PRO A 530 1.53 4.04 -41.81
C PRO A 530 0.11 4.61 -41.80
N MET A 531 -0.12 5.67 -41.05
CA MET A 531 -1.40 6.39 -41.12
C MET A 531 -1.58 6.85 -42.56
N ALA A 532 -2.47 6.14 -43.27
CA ALA A 532 -2.92 6.59 -44.60
C ALA A 532 -3.52 7.99 -44.41
N MET A 533 -2.87 8.98 -45.00
CA MET A 533 -3.44 10.32 -45.11
C MET A 533 -4.74 10.19 -45.90
N TYR A 534 -5.85 10.24 -45.23
CA TYR A 534 -7.12 10.55 -45.90
C TYR A 534 -7.10 12.06 -46.18
N GLY A 535 -6.81 12.35 -47.49
CA GLY A 535 -6.99 13.66 -48.07
C GLY A 535 -8.47 13.95 -48.36
#